data_c8c89523aae1d11e786320f0826e897c
#
_entry.id   c8c89523aae1d11e786320f0826e897c
#
_cell.length_a   1.000
_cell.length_b   1.000
_cell.length_c   1.000
_cell.angle_alpha   90.00
_cell.angle_beta   90.00
_cell.angle_gamma   90.00
#
_symmetry.space_group_name_H-M   'P 1'
#
loop_
_entity.id
_entity.type
_entity.pdbx_description
1 polymer ?
#
loop_
_entity_poly.entity_id
_entity_poly.type
_entity_poly.pdbx_seq_one_letter_code
_entity_poly.pdbx_strand_id
1 'polypeptide(L)'
;DSLKAPKADPRKLVVGHWGADLAFYDKIKAELKAEQVSSPQHLTTTPPQHLTTSTSFIATGKEQRDQPTLIEAFNRTGRHLILYIGINPNPNVPNPNLEAVERCKPADNIDVVKICGLLPYEIAREVAKADCVVICCHRTRYTAGLTTVVEALALGLPIICSRNPQIPVDFDSLGCGISVEYGDVEGWQRAVEYIASHPEEARKMGCRGRELAERMFNDERCAKEVAEVIKEISL
;
A
#
# COMPACT_ATOMS: atom_id res chain seq x y z
N ASP A 1 12.97 -18.01 25.51
CA ASP A 1 11.96 -18.02 26.58
C ASP A 1 10.82 -17.10 26.17
N SER A 2 9.79 -17.73 25.61
CA SER A 2 8.57 -17.01 25.24
C SER A 2 7.93 -16.45 26.51
N LEU A 3 7.84 -15.14 26.61
CA LEU A 3 6.93 -14.47 27.53
C LEU A 3 5.53 -15.08 27.30
N LYS A 4 5.14 -15.97 28.20
CA LYS A 4 3.76 -16.45 28.26
C LYS A 4 2.92 -15.24 28.69
N ALA A 5 2.41 -14.49 27.69
CA ALA A 5 1.36 -13.55 27.97
C ALA A 5 0.25 -14.31 28.72
N PRO A 6 -0.28 -13.78 29.85
CA PRO A 6 -1.42 -14.39 30.50
C PRO A 6 -2.49 -14.62 29.42
N LYS A 7 -3.08 -15.81 29.38
CA LYS A 7 -4.16 -16.10 28.43
C LYS A 7 -5.25 -15.06 28.68
N ALA A 8 -5.35 -14.10 27.77
CA ALA A 8 -6.43 -13.12 27.84
C ALA A 8 -7.76 -13.86 27.79
N ASP A 9 -8.69 -13.48 28.63
CA ASP A 9 -10.05 -14.02 28.59
C ASP A 9 -10.66 -13.63 27.23
N PRO A 10 -11.01 -14.59 26.35
CA PRO A 10 -11.56 -14.26 25.04
C PRO A 10 -12.80 -13.36 25.09
N ARG A 11 -13.54 -13.37 26.20
CA ARG A 11 -14.73 -12.53 26.42
C ARG A 11 -14.38 -11.05 26.62
N LYS A 12 -13.11 -10.75 26.92
CA LYS A 12 -12.56 -9.38 27.07
C LYS A 12 -11.86 -8.87 25.82
N LEU A 13 -11.85 -9.66 24.74
CA LEU A 13 -11.24 -9.30 23.47
C LEU A 13 -12.33 -8.89 22.50
N VAL A 14 -12.24 -7.67 22.01
CA VAL A 14 -13.11 -7.14 20.95
C VAL A 14 -12.26 -6.85 19.73
N VAL A 15 -12.74 -7.28 18.57
CA VAL A 15 -12.10 -6.97 17.30
C VAL A 15 -12.61 -5.61 16.83
N GLY A 16 -11.72 -4.65 16.73
CA GLY A 16 -11.98 -3.35 16.12
C GLY A 16 -11.37 -3.25 14.72
N HIS A 17 -11.98 -2.45 13.86
CA HIS A 17 -11.44 -2.18 12.53
C HIS A 17 -10.56 -0.95 12.55
N TRP A 18 -9.38 -1.05 11.94
CA TRP A 18 -8.52 0.11 11.73
C TRP A 18 -9.13 0.97 10.62
N GLY A 19 -9.31 2.28 10.87
CA GLY A 19 -9.96 3.19 9.95
C GLY A 19 -9.03 4.20 9.32
N ALA A 20 -9.39 4.68 8.12
CA ALA A 20 -8.80 5.83 7.47
C ALA A 20 -9.70 7.06 7.59
N ASP A 21 -9.13 8.24 7.72
CA ASP A 21 -9.82 9.51 7.50
C ASP A 21 -10.10 9.68 6.00
N LEU A 22 -11.30 9.28 5.58
CA LEU A 22 -11.69 9.33 4.17
C LEU A 22 -11.71 10.75 3.62
N ALA A 23 -12.08 11.75 4.44
CA ALA A 23 -12.10 13.14 4.02
C ALA A 23 -10.69 13.65 3.70
N PHE A 24 -9.68 13.21 4.47
CA PHE A 24 -8.29 13.51 4.22
C PHE A 24 -7.84 13.00 2.84
N TYR A 25 -8.15 11.74 2.49
CA TYR A 25 -7.78 11.15 1.21
C TYR A 25 -8.57 11.73 0.03
N ASP A 26 -9.84 12.08 0.23
CA ASP A 26 -10.66 12.75 -0.79
C ASP A 26 -10.14 14.16 -1.10
N LYS A 27 -9.69 14.89 -0.08
CA LYS A 27 -9.02 16.18 -0.25
C LYS A 27 -7.77 16.05 -1.12
N ILE A 28 -6.90 15.07 -0.84
CA ILE A 28 -5.70 14.81 -1.64
C ILE A 28 -6.05 14.55 -3.10
N LYS A 29 -7.03 13.69 -3.36
CA LYS A 29 -7.47 13.39 -4.74
C LYS A 29 -8.01 14.64 -5.45
N ALA A 30 -8.77 15.46 -4.75
CA ALA A 30 -9.31 16.71 -5.31
C ALA A 30 -8.20 17.71 -5.66
N GLU A 31 -7.21 17.86 -4.79
CA GLU A 31 -6.06 18.74 -5.04
C GLU A 31 -5.23 18.27 -6.24
N LEU A 32 -4.91 16.98 -6.33
CA LEU A 32 -4.18 16.42 -7.48
C LEU A 32 -4.94 16.62 -8.79
N LYS A 33 -6.26 16.45 -8.77
CA LYS A 33 -7.11 16.69 -9.95
C LYS A 33 -7.10 18.18 -10.35
N ALA A 34 -7.14 19.09 -9.39
CA ALA A 34 -7.09 20.53 -9.67
C ALA A 34 -5.73 20.95 -10.26
N GLU A 35 -4.64 20.39 -9.79
CA GLU A 35 -3.29 20.63 -10.31
C GLU A 35 -3.15 20.15 -11.78
N GLN A 36 -3.71 19.00 -12.12
CA GLN A 36 -3.73 18.48 -13.49
C GLN A 36 -4.50 19.40 -14.46
N VAL A 37 -5.59 20.01 -14.00
CA VAL A 37 -6.41 20.93 -14.82
C VAL A 37 -5.72 22.30 -14.98
N SER A 38 -5.01 22.76 -13.97
CA SER A 38 -4.36 24.09 -13.96
C SER A 38 -2.99 24.13 -14.61
N SER A 39 -2.39 22.99 -14.95
CA SER A 39 -1.13 22.95 -15.71
C SER A 39 -1.40 23.30 -17.17
N PRO A 40 -0.86 24.41 -17.70
CA PRO A 40 -1.06 24.76 -19.11
C PRO A 40 -0.41 23.65 -19.95
N GLN A 41 -1.20 23.02 -20.82
CA GLN A 41 -0.67 22.20 -21.90
C GLN A 41 0.19 23.10 -22.76
N HIS A 42 1.50 23.05 -22.63
CA HIS A 42 2.40 23.61 -23.63
C HIS A 42 2.09 22.90 -24.95
N LEU A 43 1.45 23.63 -25.85
CA LEU A 43 1.32 23.30 -27.27
C LEU A 43 2.71 23.21 -27.90
N THR A 44 3.42 22.14 -27.67
CA THR A 44 4.53 21.73 -28.50
C THR A 44 4.02 20.79 -29.56
N THR A 45 4.06 21.24 -30.80
CA THR A 45 3.61 20.56 -32.03
C THR A 45 4.46 19.35 -32.43
N THR A 46 5.05 18.65 -31.47
CA THR A 46 5.72 17.38 -31.70
C THR A 46 5.17 16.39 -30.66
N PRO A 47 4.49 15.31 -31.05
CA PRO A 47 4.06 14.31 -30.08
C PRO A 47 5.31 13.70 -29.44
N PRO A 48 5.42 13.70 -28.09
CA PRO A 48 6.49 12.96 -27.44
C PRO A 48 6.30 11.47 -27.75
N GLN A 49 7.32 10.87 -28.34
CA GLN A 49 7.33 9.48 -28.79
C GLN A 49 7.31 8.41 -27.68
N HIS A 50 6.97 8.75 -26.44
CA HIS A 50 6.84 7.82 -25.31
C HIS A 50 5.68 8.21 -24.38
N LEU A 51 4.46 8.30 -24.93
CA LEU A 51 3.24 8.17 -24.12
C LEU A 51 2.74 6.73 -24.22
N THR A 52 3.57 5.76 -23.86
CA THR A 52 3.06 4.52 -23.30
C THR A 52 2.67 4.87 -21.87
N THR A 53 1.37 4.90 -21.58
CA THR A 53 0.81 4.94 -20.24
C THR A 53 1.21 3.65 -19.51
N SER A 54 2.46 3.61 -19.06
CA SER A 54 2.99 2.48 -18.30
C SER A 54 2.35 2.54 -16.93
N THR A 55 1.62 1.50 -16.55
CA THR A 55 1.07 1.35 -15.19
C THR A 55 2.18 1.53 -14.15
N SER A 56 1.99 2.48 -13.23
CA SER A 56 2.92 2.78 -12.16
C SER A 56 2.52 2.04 -10.88
N PHE A 57 3.47 1.31 -10.31
CA PHE A 57 3.31 0.62 -9.04
C PHE A 57 4.05 1.36 -7.95
N ILE A 58 3.49 1.40 -6.73
CA ILE A 58 4.13 2.05 -5.59
C ILE A 58 4.21 1.12 -4.39
N ALA A 59 5.37 1.08 -3.76
CA ALA A 59 5.62 0.39 -2.51
C ALA A 59 6.04 1.37 -1.42
N THR A 60 5.33 1.37 -0.31
CA THR A 60 5.62 2.19 0.88
C THR A 60 5.68 1.32 2.14
N GLY A 61 6.11 1.93 3.26
CA GLY A 61 6.16 1.27 4.55
C GLY A 61 7.56 0.79 4.92
N LYS A 62 7.77 0.59 6.22
CA LYS A 62 9.10 0.33 6.79
C LYS A 62 9.23 -1.07 7.36
N GLU A 63 8.12 -1.63 7.88
CA GLU A 63 8.15 -2.81 8.72
C GLU A 63 7.87 -4.08 7.93
N GLN A 64 8.70 -5.08 8.13
CA GLN A 64 8.56 -6.44 7.56
C GLN A 64 8.39 -6.49 6.03
N ARG A 65 8.99 -5.55 5.31
CA ARG A 65 8.94 -5.55 3.84
C ARG A 65 9.92 -6.57 3.26
N ASP A 66 9.43 -7.46 2.40
CA ASP A 66 10.23 -8.42 1.63
C ASP A 66 10.70 -7.78 0.33
N GLN A 67 11.66 -6.86 0.48
CA GLN A 67 12.24 -6.14 -0.66
C GLN A 67 12.90 -7.06 -1.68
N PRO A 68 13.64 -8.11 -1.28
CA PRO A 68 14.24 -9.04 -2.25
C PRO A 68 13.23 -9.68 -3.18
N THR A 69 12.13 -10.22 -2.66
CA THR A 69 11.07 -10.84 -3.47
C THR A 69 10.43 -9.83 -4.42
N LEU A 70 10.13 -8.62 -3.92
CA LEU A 70 9.50 -7.57 -4.72
C LEU A 70 10.42 -7.10 -5.86
N ILE A 71 11.66 -6.75 -5.54
CA ILE A 71 12.64 -6.26 -6.52
C ILE A 71 12.89 -7.31 -7.61
N GLU A 72 13.07 -8.58 -7.22
CA GLU A 72 13.29 -9.65 -8.18
C GLU A 72 12.11 -9.79 -9.15
N ALA A 73 10.86 -9.70 -8.65
CA ALA A 73 9.67 -9.76 -9.50
C ALA A 73 9.63 -8.57 -10.49
N PHE A 74 9.92 -7.35 -10.03
CA PHE A 74 9.91 -6.17 -10.88
C PHE A 74 11.11 -6.14 -11.86
N ASN A 75 12.28 -6.60 -11.46
CA ASN A 75 13.41 -6.79 -12.37
C ASN A 75 13.05 -7.70 -13.56
N ARG A 76 12.27 -8.75 -13.33
CA ARG A 76 11.85 -9.70 -14.36
C ARG A 76 10.73 -9.17 -15.26
N THR A 77 9.80 -8.38 -14.73
CA THR A 77 8.68 -7.83 -15.53
C THR A 77 9.07 -6.59 -16.32
N GLY A 78 10.08 -5.84 -15.89
CA GLY A 78 10.40 -4.54 -16.46
C GLY A 78 9.33 -3.46 -16.23
N ARG A 79 8.30 -3.73 -15.39
CA ARG A 79 7.26 -2.75 -15.06
C ARG A 79 7.79 -1.71 -14.08
N HIS A 80 7.26 -0.50 -14.17
CA HIS A 80 7.73 0.62 -13.35
C HIS A 80 7.28 0.48 -11.89
N LEU A 81 8.24 0.51 -10.96
CA LEU A 81 8.02 0.50 -9.52
C LEU A 81 8.66 1.73 -8.88
N ILE A 82 7.90 2.45 -8.07
CA ILE A 82 8.40 3.49 -7.17
C ILE A 82 8.49 2.90 -5.76
N LEU A 83 9.72 2.71 -5.27
CA LEU A 83 9.99 2.05 -4.00
C LEU A 83 10.49 3.07 -2.96
N TYR A 84 9.64 3.41 -2.00
CA TYR A 84 9.99 4.33 -0.92
C TYR A 84 10.70 3.62 0.23
N ILE A 85 11.92 4.07 0.55
CA ILE A 85 12.72 3.53 1.65
C ILE A 85 12.97 4.63 2.67
N GLY A 86 12.44 4.43 3.89
CA GLY A 86 12.74 5.31 5.01
C GLY A 86 14.21 5.18 5.44
N ILE A 87 14.94 6.28 5.45
CA ILE A 87 16.34 6.32 5.90
C ILE A 87 16.47 7.11 7.20
N ASN A 88 17.53 6.81 7.98
CA ASN A 88 17.92 7.62 9.12
C ASN A 88 18.67 8.85 8.64
N PRO A 89 18.40 10.07 9.17
CA PRO A 89 19.15 11.26 8.81
C PRO A 89 20.64 11.20 9.24
N ASN A 90 20.94 10.40 10.26
CA ASN A 90 22.33 10.16 10.66
C ASN A 90 22.95 9.07 9.79
N PRO A 91 23.93 9.39 8.93
CA PRO A 91 24.54 8.42 8.02
C PRO A 91 25.34 7.31 8.73
N ASN A 92 25.68 7.52 10.02
CA ASN A 92 26.38 6.51 10.84
C ASN A 92 25.45 5.44 11.42
N VAL A 93 24.13 5.60 11.23
CA VAL A 93 23.16 4.58 11.68
C VAL A 93 22.87 3.63 10.52
N PRO A 94 23.14 2.31 10.66
CA PRO A 94 22.85 1.32 9.62
C PRO A 94 21.39 1.36 9.21
N ASN A 95 21.13 1.22 7.92
CA ASN A 95 19.78 1.09 7.38
C ASN A 95 19.62 -0.29 6.70
N PRO A 96 19.17 -1.32 7.46
CA PRO A 96 19.08 -2.69 6.94
C PRO A 96 18.18 -2.81 5.71
N ASN A 97 17.11 -2.00 5.63
CA ASN A 97 16.20 -2.03 4.49
C ASN A 97 16.88 -1.49 3.22
N LEU A 98 17.61 -0.39 3.33
CA LEU A 98 18.35 0.17 2.21
C LEU A 98 19.46 -0.78 1.74
N GLU A 99 20.23 -1.33 2.67
CA GLU A 99 21.25 -2.32 2.38
C GLU A 99 20.68 -3.58 1.70
N ALA A 100 19.49 -4.02 2.11
CA ALA A 100 18.80 -5.14 1.46
C ALA A 100 18.42 -4.79 0.02
N VAL A 101 17.88 -3.60 -0.21
CA VAL A 101 17.54 -3.12 -1.56
C VAL A 101 18.78 -3.03 -2.46
N GLU A 102 19.87 -2.43 -1.97
CA GLU A 102 21.11 -2.27 -2.75
C GLU A 102 21.74 -3.63 -3.12
N ARG A 103 21.67 -4.62 -2.22
CA ARG A 103 22.11 -6.01 -2.53
C ARG A 103 21.29 -6.68 -3.63
N CYS A 104 20.02 -6.33 -3.77
CA CYS A 104 19.13 -6.91 -4.80
C CYS A 104 19.36 -6.34 -6.20
N LYS A 105 20.16 -5.29 -6.34
CA LYS A 105 20.48 -4.63 -7.62
C LYS A 105 19.20 -4.30 -8.42
N PRO A 106 18.40 -3.32 -7.96
CA PRO A 106 17.23 -2.87 -8.71
C PRO A 106 17.61 -2.48 -10.14
N ALA A 107 16.82 -2.90 -11.10
CA ALA A 107 16.98 -2.52 -12.50
C ALA A 107 16.44 -1.10 -12.75
N ASP A 108 16.68 -0.54 -13.93
CA ASP A 108 16.36 0.87 -14.28
C ASP A 108 14.85 1.20 -14.24
N ASN A 109 14.00 0.17 -14.19
CA ASN A 109 12.55 0.33 -14.04
C ASN A 109 12.10 0.47 -12.58
N ILE A 110 13.01 0.47 -11.61
CA ILE A 110 12.72 0.59 -10.19
C ILE A 110 13.33 1.89 -9.64
N ASP A 111 12.49 2.86 -9.36
CA ASP A 111 12.90 4.10 -8.71
C ASP A 111 12.98 3.92 -7.20
N VAL A 112 14.18 3.86 -6.65
CA VAL A 112 14.40 3.77 -5.20
C VAL A 112 14.45 5.17 -4.60
N VAL A 113 13.36 5.58 -3.93
CA VAL A 113 13.22 6.90 -3.31
C VAL A 113 13.58 6.83 -1.83
N LYS A 114 14.71 7.42 -1.46
CA LYS A 114 15.17 7.51 -0.07
C LYS A 114 14.48 8.67 0.61
N ILE A 115 13.73 8.40 1.69
CA ILE A 115 12.97 9.42 2.41
C ILE A 115 13.44 9.56 3.86
N CYS A 116 13.56 10.81 4.30
CA CYS A 116 13.84 11.16 5.68
C CYS A 116 12.83 12.22 6.15
N GLY A 117 11.92 11.83 7.05
CA GLY A 117 11.02 12.79 7.69
C GLY A 117 9.88 13.32 6.82
N LEU A 118 9.46 12.61 5.75
CA LEU A 118 8.23 12.98 5.04
C LEU A 118 7.01 12.89 5.96
N LEU A 119 6.15 13.90 5.86
CA LEU A 119 4.87 13.92 6.57
C LEU A 119 3.90 12.92 5.93
N PRO A 120 2.93 12.40 6.71
CA PRO A 120 1.91 11.48 6.18
C PRO A 120 1.17 12.02 4.95
N TYR A 121 0.90 13.33 4.91
CA TYR A 121 0.27 13.99 3.77
C TYR A 121 1.10 13.88 2.48
N GLU A 122 2.40 14.10 2.56
CA GLU A 122 3.30 14.04 1.39
C GLU A 122 3.37 12.64 0.81
N ILE A 123 3.48 11.62 1.67
CA ILE A 123 3.46 10.21 1.26
C ILE A 123 2.11 9.84 0.64
N ALA A 124 1.01 10.22 1.26
CA ALA A 124 -0.33 9.93 0.75
C ALA A 124 -0.57 10.55 -0.63
N ARG A 125 -0.04 11.76 -0.88
CA ARG A 125 -0.06 12.38 -2.22
C ARG A 125 0.72 11.58 -3.26
N GLU A 126 1.88 11.04 -2.91
CA GLU A 126 2.66 10.21 -3.82
C GLU A 126 1.95 8.88 -4.09
N VAL A 127 1.39 8.24 -3.05
CA VAL A 127 0.58 7.01 -3.23
C VAL A 127 -0.62 7.28 -4.13
N ALA A 128 -1.31 8.41 -3.98
CA ALA A 128 -2.48 8.78 -4.77
C ALA A 128 -2.20 9.00 -6.26
N LYS A 129 -0.94 9.18 -6.67
CA LYS A 129 -0.53 9.32 -8.07
C LYS A 129 -0.29 7.99 -8.78
N ALA A 130 -0.14 6.90 -8.02
CA ALA A 130 0.13 5.58 -8.57
C ALA A 130 -1.16 4.90 -9.08
N ASP A 131 -0.97 3.89 -9.95
CA ASP A 131 -2.07 3.09 -10.48
C ASP A 131 -2.34 1.85 -9.62
N CYS A 132 -1.36 1.38 -8.82
CA CYS A 132 -1.49 0.21 -7.96
C CYS A 132 -0.54 0.29 -6.76
N VAL A 133 -1.02 -0.12 -5.58
CA VAL A 133 -0.21 -0.24 -4.37
C VAL A 133 0.26 -1.68 -4.20
N VAL A 134 1.56 -1.88 -3.96
CA VAL A 134 2.15 -3.19 -3.73
C VAL A 134 2.68 -3.31 -2.30
N ILE A 135 2.29 -4.38 -1.59
CA ILE A 135 2.58 -4.62 -0.17
C ILE A 135 3.21 -6.00 -0.01
N CYS A 136 4.49 -6.10 -0.36
CA CYS A 136 5.26 -7.33 -0.22
C CYS A 136 5.87 -7.40 1.17
N CYS A 137 5.45 -8.39 1.96
CA CYS A 137 5.89 -8.57 3.34
C CYS A 137 6.48 -9.96 3.57
N HIS A 138 7.38 -10.05 4.54
CA HIS A 138 7.76 -11.33 5.15
C HIS A 138 6.60 -11.91 5.95
N ARG A 139 6.62 -13.23 6.19
CA ARG A 139 5.63 -13.91 7.04
C ARG A 139 5.69 -13.35 8.45
N THR A 140 4.56 -12.86 8.95
CA THR A 140 4.42 -12.33 10.31
C THR A 140 3.25 -12.98 11.06
N ARG A 141 3.19 -12.76 12.37
CA ARG A 141 2.06 -13.18 13.22
C ARG A 141 1.15 -12.01 13.60
N TYR A 142 1.27 -10.89 12.88
CA TYR A 142 0.49 -9.68 13.10
C TYR A 142 0.18 -8.98 11.77
N THR A 143 -0.57 -7.92 11.82
CA THR A 143 -1.14 -7.19 10.67
C THR A 143 -0.12 -6.32 9.93
N ALA A 144 1.10 -6.83 9.65
CA ALA A 144 2.08 -6.07 8.87
C ALA A 144 1.49 -5.61 7.52
N GLY A 145 1.57 -4.33 7.24
CA GLY A 145 1.03 -3.73 6.03
C GLY A 145 -0.39 -3.17 6.13
N LEU A 146 -1.12 -3.39 7.25
CA LEU A 146 -2.52 -2.98 7.38
C LEU A 146 -2.74 -1.48 7.14
N THR A 147 -1.87 -0.61 7.65
CA THR A 147 -1.98 0.85 7.42
C THR A 147 -1.92 1.19 5.94
N THR A 148 -1.00 0.59 5.20
CA THR A 148 -0.88 0.79 3.74
C THR A 148 -2.09 0.21 2.99
N VAL A 149 -2.65 -0.92 3.47
CA VAL A 149 -3.90 -1.48 2.92
C VAL A 149 -5.04 -0.48 3.07
N VAL A 150 -5.26 0.03 4.29
CA VAL A 150 -6.37 0.95 4.57
C VAL A 150 -6.22 2.27 3.80
N GLU A 151 -5.00 2.78 3.64
CA GLU A 151 -4.67 3.93 2.81
C GLU A 151 -5.02 3.69 1.33
N ALA A 152 -4.60 2.56 0.77
CA ALA A 152 -4.88 2.20 -0.62
C ALA A 152 -6.39 2.02 -0.88
N LEU A 153 -7.11 1.38 0.06
CA LEU A 153 -8.57 1.27 0.01
C LEU A 153 -9.24 2.66 0.03
N ALA A 154 -8.81 3.56 0.92
CA ALA A 154 -9.34 4.92 1.02
C ALA A 154 -9.10 5.73 -0.26
N LEU A 155 -7.95 5.56 -0.89
CA LEU A 155 -7.62 6.18 -2.17
C LEU A 155 -8.36 5.55 -3.37
N GLY A 156 -8.93 4.37 -3.20
CA GLY A 156 -9.59 3.62 -4.28
C GLY A 156 -8.59 3.04 -5.28
N LEU A 157 -7.43 2.63 -4.81
CA LEU A 157 -6.38 2.01 -5.61
C LEU A 157 -6.43 0.48 -5.50
N PRO A 158 -6.21 -0.26 -6.60
CA PRO A 158 -6.03 -1.70 -6.54
C PRO A 158 -4.79 -2.06 -5.73
N ILE A 159 -4.81 -3.22 -5.09
CA ILE A 159 -3.76 -3.67 -4.17
C ILE A 159 -3.22 -5.02 -4.63
N ILE A 160 -1.90 -5.18 -4.64
CA ILE A 160 -1.25 -6.51 -4.62
C ILE A 160 -0.60 -6.67 -3.25
N CYS A 161 -0.99 -7.68 -2.48
CA CYS A 161 -0.54 -7.86 -1.11
C CYS A 161 -0.07 -9.28 -0.84
N SER A 162 0.99 -9.44 -0.03
CA SER A 162 1.34 -10.75 0.51
C SER A 162 0.15 -11.33 1.28
N ARG A 163 -0.17 -12.62 1.09
CA ARG A 163 -1.27 -13.32 1.76
C ARG A 163 -1.00 -13.44 3.25
N ASN A 164 -1.32 -12.37 3.97
CA ASN A 164 -1.19 -12.31 5.42
C ASN A 164 -2.55 -12.62 6.08
N PRO A 165 -2.71 -13.78 6.74
CA PRO A 165 -3.98 -14.16 7.35
C PRO A 165 -4.39 -13.27 8.54
N GLN A 166 -3.51 -12.37 8.99
CA GLN A 166 -3.81 -11.41 10.05
C GLN A 166 -4.44 -10.12 9.50
N ILE A 167 -4.35 -9.85 8.19
CA ILE A 167 -5.04 -8.72 7.55
C ILE A 167 -6.50 -9.11 7.34
N PRO A 168 -7.47 -8.37 7.90
CA PRO A 168 -8.89 -8.74 7.85
C PRO A 168 -9.54 -8.35 6.51
N VAL A 169 -8.86 -8.57 5.39
CA VAL A 169 -9.32 -8.30 4.03
C VAL A 169 -8.95 -9.48 3.14
N ASP A 170 -9.95 -10.15 2.61
CA ASP A 170 -9.78 -11.15 1.56
C ASP A 170 -9.86 -10.44 0.19
N PHE A 171 -8.71 -10.03 -0.32
CA PHE A 171 -8.60 -9.24 -1.54
C PHE A 171 -9.20 -9.96 -2.75
N ASP A 172 -8.95 -11.26 -2.85
CA ASP A 172 -9.38 -12.09 -3.98
C ASP A 172 -10.91 -12.25 -3.98
N SER A 173 -11.51 -12.64 -2.85
CA SER A 173 -12.96 -12.83 -2.73
C SER A 173 -13.74 -11.53 -2.84
N LEU A 174 -13.20 -10.42 -2.33
CA LEU A 174 -13.83 -9.10 -2.41
C LEU A 174 -13.56 -8.42 -3.77
N GLY A 175 -12.65 -8.97 -4.56
CA GLY A 175 -12.28 -8.44 -5.86
C GLY A 175 -11.69 -7.03 -5.80
N CYS A 176 -11.05 -6.65 -4.67
CA CYS A 176 -10.43 -5.34 -4.48
C CYS A 176 -8.91 -5.34 -4.61
N GLY A 177 -8.32 -6.51 -4.92
CA GLY A 177 -6.89 -6.68 -5.09
C GLY A 177 -6.52 -8.12 -5.41
N ILE A 178 -5.23 -8.43 -5.33
CA ILE A 178 -4.67 -9.76 -5.58
C ILE A 178 -3.79 -10.16 -4.39
N SER A 179 -4.02 -11.35 -3.85
CA SER A 179 -3.15 -11.93 -2.82
C SER A 179 -2.05 -12.78 -3.45
N VAL A 180 -0.82 -12.60 -2.97
CA VAL A 180 0.34 -13.38 -3.42
C VAL A 180 0.99 -14.08 -2.22
N GLU A 181 1.40 -15.34 -2.39
CA GLU A 181 2.07 -16.09 -1.32
C GLU A 181 3.42 -15.46 -0.94
N TYR A 182 3.84 -15.66 0.31
CA TYR A 182 5.12 -15.13 0.80
C TYR A 182 6.29 -15.71 0.01
N GLY A 183 7.18 -14.86 -0.49
CA GLY A 183 8.37 -15.24 -1.24
C GLY A 183 8.09 -15.78 -2.66
N ASP A 184 6.85 -15.74 -3.14
CA ASP A 184 6.49 -16.22 -4.47
C ASP A 184 6.75 -15.14 -5.54
N VAL A 185 8.00 -15.06 -6.00
CA VAL A 185 8.44 -14.14 -7.06
C VAL A 185 7.58 -14.29 -8.32
N GLU A 186 7.27 -15.50 -8.74
CA GLU A 186 6.47 -15.75 -9.94
C GLU A 186 5.01 -15.33 -9.76
N GLY A 187 4.45 -15.53 -8.56
CA GLY A 187 3.13 -15.02 -8.20
C GLY A 187 3.08 -13.49 -8.27
N TRP A 188 4.12 -12.81 -7.78
CA TRP A 188 4.24 -11.36 -7.90
C TRP A 188 4.33 -10.91 -9.35
N GLN A 189 5.12 -11.59 -10.20
CA GLN A 189 5.19 -11.31 -11.64
C GLN A 189 3.81 -11.43 -12.29
N ARG A 190 3.09 -12.54 -12.05
CA ARG A 190 1.75 -12.74 -12.62
C ARG A 190 0.77 -11.65 -12.18
N ALA A 191 0.78 -11.26 -10.90
CA ALA A 191 -0.10 -10.22 -10.37
C ALA A 191 0.20 -8.84 -10.97
N VAL A 192 1.48 -8.47 -11.05
CA VAL A 192 1.94 -7.22 -11.67
C VAL A 192 1.54 -7.15 -13.14
N GLU A 193 1.80 -8.22 -13.91
CA GLU A 193 1.42 -8.29 -15.33
C GLU A 193 -0.10 -8.27 -15.52
N TYR A 194 -0.85 -8.90 -14.63
CA TYR A 194 -2.32 -8.85 -14.69
C TYR A 194 -2.84 -7.43 -14.53
N ILE A 195 -2.43 -6.71 -13.49
CA ILE A 195 -2.82 -5.32 -13.26
C ILE A 195 -2.43 -4.43 -14.45
N ALA A 196 -1.20 -4.57 -14.94
CA ALA A 196 -0.70 -3.76 -16.06
C ALA A 196 -1.44 -4.01 -17.38
N SER A 197 -1.89 -5.26 -17.62
CA SER A 197 -2.58 -5.63 -18.86
C SER A 197 -4.09 -5.45 -18.79
N HIS A 198 -4.67 -5.24 -17.61
CA HIS A 198 -6.12 -5.13 -17.41
C HIS A 198 -6.49 -3.83 -16.65
N PRO A 199 -6.19 -2.64 -17.20
CA PRO A 199 -6.35 -1.36 -16.47
C PRO A 199 -7.80 -1.09 -16.06
N GLU A 200 -8.79 -1.52 -16.86
CA GLU A 200 -10.21 -1.36 -16.52
C GLU A 200 -10.60 -2.23 -15.31
N GLU A 201 -10.10 -3.46 -15.24
CA GLU A 201 -10.37 -4.33 -14.08
C GLU A 201 -9.62 -3.84 -12.84
N ALA A 202 -8.38 -3.38 -12.99
CA ALA A 202 -7.63 -2.74 -11.92
C ALA A 202 -8.40 -1.54 -11.33
N ARG A 203 -9.00 -0.70 -12.17
CA ARG A 203 -9.84 0.42 -11.72
C ARG A 203 -11.07 -0.07 -10.96
N LYS A 204 -11.74 -1.12 -11.43
CA LYS A 204 -12.88 -1.71 -10.72
C LYS A 204 -12.47 -2.31 -9.37
N MET A 205 -11.30 -2.94 -9.27
CA MET A 205 -10.73 -3.39 -8.00
C MET A 205 -10.58 -2.22 -7.02
N GLY A 206 -10.02 -1.11 -7.47
CA GLY A 206 -9.89 0.10 -6.66
C GLY A 206 -11.24 0.64 -6.18
N CYS A 207 -12.25 0.69 -7.06
CA CYS A 207 -13.61 1.11 -6.68
C CYS A 207 -14.20 0.22 -5.59
N ARG A 208 -14.12 -1.12 -5.74
CA ARG A 208 -14.58 -2.07 -4.72
C ARG A 208 -13.81 -1.90 -3.40
N GLY A 209 -12.50 -1.60 -3.49
CA GLY A 209 -11.69 -1.26 -2.32
C GLY A 209 -12.18 -0.01 -1.59
N ARG A 210 -12.52 1.05 -2.33
CA ARG A 210 -13.09 2.27 -1.75
C ARG A 210 -14.44 2.02 -1.09
N GLU A 211 -15.34 1.29 -1.71
CA GLU A 211 -16.62 0.89 -1.11
C GLU A 211 -16.42 0.10 0.19
N LEU A 212 -15.39 -0.75 0.24
CA LEU A 212 -15.01 -1.47 1.45
C LEU A 212 -14.52 -0.51 2.55
N ALA A 213 -13.70 0.49 2.20
CA ALA A 213 -13.23 1.50 3.15
C ALA A 213 -14.41 2.29 3.75
N GLU A 214 -15.36 2.72 2.93
CA GLU A 214 -16.55 3.45 3.36
C GLU A 214 -17.44 2.65 4.31
N ARG A 215 -17.48 1.33 4.14
CA ARG A 215 -18.31 0.46 5.00
C ARG A 215 -17.59 0.00 6.27
N MET A 216 -16.29 -0.30 6.18
CA MET A 216 -15.60 -1.09 7.21
C MET A 216 -14.33 -0.44 7.75
N PHE A 217 -13.58 0.31 6.93
CA PHE A 217 -12.24 0.77 7.26
C PHE A 217 -12.12 2.30 7.27
N ASN A 218 -13.09 2.97 7.89
CA ASN A 218 -13.08 4.40 8.12
C ASN A 218 -12.98 4.73 9.62
N ASP A 219 -12.52 5.91 9.93
CA ASP A 219 -12.26 6.38 11.28
C ASP A 219 -13.56 6.58 12.11
N GLU A 220 -14.67 6.98 11.48
CA GLU A 220 -15.97 7.10 12.17
C GLU A 220 -16.44 5.76 12.72
N ARG A 221 -16.33 4.69 11.91
CA ARG A 221 -16.67 3.34 12.35
C ARG A 221 -15.72 2.86 13.44
N CYS A 222 -14.42 3.05 13.27
CA CYS A 222 -13.42 2.71 14.27
C CYS A 222 -13.72 3.39 15.61
N ALA A 223 -14.00 4.69 15.59
CA ALA A 223 -14.35 5.46 16.78
C ALA A 223 -15.65 4.96 17.46
N LYS A 224 -16.65 4.60 16.65
CA LYS A 224 -17.92 4.04 17.16
C LYS A 224 -17.71 2.70 17.84
N GLU A 225 -16.98 1.77 17.22
CA GLU A 225 -16.67 0.47 17.81
C GLU A 225 -15.91 0.61 19.14
N VAL A 226 -14.93 1.50 19.22
CA VAL A 226 -14.21 1.80 20.47
C VAL A 226 -15.13 2.39 21.53
N ALA A 227 -16.01 3.33 21.16
CA ALA A 227 -16.94 3.94 22.09
C ALA A 227 -17.97 2.94 22.65
N GLU A 228 -18.41 1.97 21.85
CA GLU A 228 -19.31 0.89 22.29
C GLU A 228 -18.62 0.03 23.35
N VAL A 229 -17.37 -0.39 23.12
CA VAL A 229 -16.59 -1.17 24.09
C VAL A 229 -16.40 -0.41 25.40
N ILE A 230 -16.08 0.89 25.34
CA ILE A 230 -15.91 1.71 26.53
C ILE A 230 -17.20 1.79 27.36
N LYS A 231 -18.34 1.93 26.70
CA LYS A 231 -19.65 1.95 27.39
C LYS A 231 -19.95 0.63 28.09
N GLU A 232 -19.67 -0.51 27.46
CA GLU A 232 -19.86 -1.84 28.04
C GLU A 232 -19.00 -2.11 29.28
N ILE A 233 -17.79 -1.52 29.32
CA ILE A 233 -16.87 -1.70 30.45
C ILE A 233 -17.21 -0.74 31.61
N SER A 234 -17.88 0.37 31.31
CA SER A 234 -18.19 1.43 32.31
C SER A 234 -19.52 1.18 33.04
N LEU A 235 -20.23 0.12 32.75
CA LEU A 235 -21.43 -0.35 33.43
C LEU A 235 -21.09 -1.51 34.39
#